data_9f86baa0c8222b692878201fcf1b57df
#
_entry.id   9f86baa0c8222b692878201fcf1b57df
#
_cell.length_a   1.000
_cell.length_b   1.000
_cell.length_c   1.000
_cell.angle_alpha   90.00
_cell.angle_beta   90.00
_cell.angle_gamma   90.00
#
_symmetry.space_group_name_H-M   'P 1'
#
loop_
_entity.id
_entity.type
_entity.pdbx_description
1 polymer ?
#
loop_
_entity_poly.entity_id
_entity_poly.type
_entity_poly.pdbx_seq_one_letter_code
_entity_poly.pdbx_strand_id
1 'polypeptide(L)'
;MDSMISYGGLLQKLKSRQLTKTALAAQLGISSRTIAKIGRGERIADHVLVRIAAFLDCTPEELCRSVSDNVLLQTLRDEKQIRMPGGLYHELQIRMTYNSNHIEGNRLSEDQTRMIFETNTVDVAGGVAVDDIIETVNHFRAIDYVIDKAEDPLTEDIVKELHRILKQGTKDAALGWFAIGDYKKRANVVGGRETAAPREVPAQMNALLSAYESLHSVTIHDIIRFHHDFERIHPFQDGNGRV
;
A
#
# COMPACT_ATOMS: atom_id res chain seq x y z
N MET A 1 19.37 -18.85 9.95
CA MET A 1 19.93 -17.52 9.62
C MET A 1 19.17 -16.53 10.45
N ASP A 2 19.85 -15.68 11.23
CA ASP A 2 19.14 -14.65 11.99
C ASP A 2 18.59 -13.64 10.98
N SER A 3 17.26 -13.48 10.91
CA SER A 3 16.61 -12.49 10.06
C SER A 3 17.07 -11.09 10.48
N MET A 4 17.45 -10.26 9.52
CA MET A 4 17.73 -8.84 9.77
C MET A 4 16.47 -8.17 10.31
N ILE A 5 16.65 -7.19 11.18
CA ILE A 5 15.55 -6.44 11.81
C ILE A 5 15.64 -4.99 11.37
N SER A 6 14.56 -4.49 10.79
CA SER A 6 14.42 -3.05 10.54
C SER A 6 13.94 -2.36 11.81
N TYR A 7 14.68 -1.36 12.24
CA TYR A 7 14.30 -0.46 13.34
C TYR A 7 13.76 0.89 12.83
N GLY A 8 13.15 0.88 11.63
CA GLY A 8 12.61 2.08 11.00
C GLY A 8 11.58 2.81 11.87
N GLY A 9 10.68 2.08 12.51
CA GLY A 9 9.70 2.64 13.44
C GLY A 9 10.36 3.35 14.64
N LEU A 10 11.40 2.72 15.22
CA LEU A 10 12.18 3.36 16.29
C LEU A 10 12.81 4.67 15.82
N LEU A 11 13.45 4.67 14.66
CA LEU A 11 14.10 5.87 14.13
C LEU A 11 13.10 6.99 13.86
N GLN A 12 11.93 6.65 13.34
CA GLN A 12 10.86 7.61 13.09
C GLN A 12 10.32 8.23 14.40
N LYS A 13 10.07 7.40 15.44
CA LYS A 13 9.63 7.88 16.74
C LYS A 13 10.69 8.72 17.45
N LEU A 14 11.96 8.38 17.31
CA LEU A 14 13.05 9.22 17.83
C LEU A 14 13.09 10.58 17.11
N LYS A 15 12.96 10.58 15.79
CA LYS A 15 12.93 11.82 14.98
C LYS A 15 11.75 12.72 15.38
N SER A 16 10.54 12.17 15.51
CA SER A 16 9.35 12.95 15.91
C SER A 16 9.46 13.56 17.30
N ARG A 17 10.22 12.92 18.22
CA ARG A 17 10.47 13.42 19.57
C ARG A 17 11.79 14.22 19.69
N GLN A 18 12.47 14.47 18.59
CA GLN A 18 13.79 15.17 18.54
C GLN A 18 14.84 14.49 19.43
N LEU A 19 14.77 13.18 19.59
CA LEU A 19 15.69 12.37 20.36
C LEU A 19 16.74 11.71 19.47
N THR A 20 17.98 11.64 19.96
CA THR A 20 19.04 10.86 19.32
C THR A 20 19.12 9.45 19.92
N LYS A 21 19.69 8.50 19.19
CA LYS A 21 19.98 7.14 19.72
C LYS A 21 20.88 7.19 20.97
N THR A 22 21.79 8.15 21.03
CA THR A 22 22.68 8.35 22.19
C THR A 22 21.91 8.86 23.40
N ALA A 23 20.98 9.82 23.20
CA ALA A 23 20.13 10.31 24.27
C ALA A 23 19.19 9.21 24.80
N LEU A 24 18.59 8.42 23.92
CA LEU A 24 17.79 7.24 24.31
C LEU A 24 18.62 6.25 25.14
N ALA A 25 19.84 5.96 24.70
CA ALA A 25 20.75 5.06 25.43
C ALA A 25 21.07 5.56 26.84
N ALA A 26 21.36 6.84 26.98
CA ALA A 26 21.65 7.47 28.28
C ALA A 26 20.43 7.42 29.21
N GLN A 27 19.23 7.73 28.70
CA GLN A 27 18.01 7.76 29.51
C GLN A 27 17.56 6.38 30.00
N LEU A 28 17.77 5.35 29.16
CA LEU A 28 17.37 3.99 29.47
C LEU A 28 18.51 3.09 29.97
N GLY A 29 19.73 3.62 30.12
CA GLY A 29 20.90 2.80 30.52
C GLY A 29 21.18 1.66 29.52
N ILE A 30 20.98 1.91 28.21
CA ILE A 30 21.23 0.93 27.16
C ILE A 30 22.69 1.00 26.73
N SER A 31 23.34 -0.16 26.59
CA SER A 31 24.75 -0.20 26.20
C SER A 31 24.99 0.30 24.79
N SER A 32 26.17 0.88 24.55
CA SER A 32 26.61 1.28 23.19
C SER A 32 26.62 0.10 22.21
N ARG A 33 26.88 -1.11 22.72
CA ARG A 33 26.81 -2.34 21.90
C ARG A 33 25.39 -2.62 21.39
N THR A 34 24.38 -2.41 22.24
CA THR A 34 22.97 -2.57 21.86
C THR A 34 22.56 -1.52 20.82
N ILE A 35 23.01 -0.28 20.99
CA ILE A 35 22.77 0.79 20.01
C ILE A 35 23.43 0.46 18.65
N ALA A 36 24.66 -0.09 18.69
CA ALA A 36 25.33 -0.54 17.47
C ALA A 36 24.57 -1.69 16.77
N LYS A 37 24.00 -2.63 17.54
CA LYS A 37 23.13 -3.69 16.99
C LYS A 37 21.90 -3.12 16.28
N ILE A 38 21.21 -2.16 16.89
CA ILE A 38 20.09 -1.45 16.26
C ILE A 38 20.53 -0.80 14.93
N GLY A 39 21.72 -0.19 14.91
CA GLY A 39 22.26 0.43 13.70
C GLY A 39 22.60 -0.56 12.57
N ARG A 40 22.89 -1.81 12.92
CA ARG A 40 23.21 -2.89 11.95
C ARG A 40 22.01 -3.78 11.61
N GLY A 41 20.82 -3.51 12.17
CA GLY A 41 19.66 -4.37 11.96
C GLY A 41 19.78 -5.75 12.66
N GLU A 42 20.61 -5.85 13.69
CA GLU A 42 20.74 -7.07 14.48
C GLU A 42 19.69 -7.12 15.59
N ARG A 43 19.21 -8.34 15.91
CA ARG A 43 18.27 -8.55 17.00
C ARG A 43 18.84 -8.10 18.35
N ILE A 44 18.10 -7.29 19.08
CA ILE A 44 18.36 -6.94 20.49
C ILE A 44 17.49 -7.81 21.39
N ALA A 45 17.82 -7.86 22.68
CA ALA A 45 17.04 -8.61 23.65
C ALA A 45 15.62 -8.05 23.81
N ASP A 46 14.62 -8.92 23.85
CA ASP A 46 13.21 -8.53 23.86
C ASP A 46 12.85 -7.60 25.04
N HIS A 47 13.44 -7.84 26.23
CA HIS A 47 13.23 -6.97 27.39
C HIS A 47 13.77 -5.54 27.18
N VAL A 48 14.81 -5.36 26.35
CA VAL A 48 15.32 -4.02 25.99
C VAL A 48 14.36 -3.35 25.01
N LEU A 49 13.84 -4.11 24.04
CA LEU A 49 12.86 -3.60 23.09
C LEU A 49 11.57 -3.15 23.79
N VAL A 50 11.06 -3.94 24.73
CA VAL A 50 9.89 -3.60 25.56
C VAL A 50 10.13 -2.31 26.36
N ARG A 51 11.32 -2.14 26.96
CA ARG A 51 11.66 -0.90 27.69
C ARG A 51 11.72 0.32 26.79
N ILE A 52 12.24 0.18 25.58
CA ILE A 52 12.25 1.25 24.57
C ILE A 52 10.81 1.61 24.16
N ALA A 53 9.98 0.59 23.92
CA ALA A 53 8.58 0.75 23.54
C ALA A 53 7.79 1.50 24.64
N ALA A 54 7.92 1.08 25.88
CA ALA A 54 7.30 1.76 27.03
C ALA A 54 7.74 3.21 27.17
N PHE A 55 9.03 3.50 26.97
CA PHE A 55 9.56 4.87 27.02
C PHE A 55 9.02 5.75 25.88
N LEU A 56 8.80 5.15 24.71
CA LEU A 56 8.28 5.85 23.54
C LEU A 56 6.74 5.76 23.41
N ASP A 57 6.06 5.26 24.44
CA ASP A 57 4.60 5.13 24.50
C ASP A 57 4.03 4.45 23.23
N CYS A 58 4.52 3.22 22.97
CA CYS A 58 4.15 2.43 21.80
C CYS A 58 4.38 0.94 22.04
N THR A 59 4.00 0.11 21.07
CA THR A 59 4.28 -1.33 21.14
C THR A 59 5.66 -1.69 20.56
N PRO A 60 6.27 -2.82 20.94
CA PRO A 60 7.51 -3.31 20.34
C PRO A 60 7.43 -3.48 18.81
N GLU A 61 6.28 -3.92 18.29
CA GLU A 61 6.00 -4.15 16.87
C GLU A 61 6.02 -2.85 16.07
N GLU A 62 5.65 -1.73 16.70
CA GLU A 62 5.77 -0.40 16.09
C GLU A 62 7.21 0.09 15.98
N LEU A 63 8.14 -0.47 16.77
CA LEU A 63 9.54 -0.06 16.78
C LEU A 63 10.39 -0.79 15.77
N CYS A 64 10.12 -2.09 15.58
CA CYS A 64 10.93 -2.93 14.68
C CYS A 64 10.07 -3.98 13.98
N ARG A 65 10.54 -4.36 12.79
CA ARG A 65 9.99 -5.47 12.01
C ARG A 65 11.15 -6.37 11.59
N SER A 66 10.91 -7.67 11.46
CA SER A 66 11.83 -8.50 10.71
C SER A 66 11.91 -7.96 9.28
N VAL A 67 13.12 -7.82 8.76
CA VAL A 67 13.28 -7.45 7.34
C VAL A 67 12.76 -8.63 6.54
N SER A 68 11.85 -8.35 5.62
CA SER A 68 11.36 -9.35 4.70
C SER A 68 12.52 -10.00 3.96
N ASP A 69 12.54 -11.32 3.87
CA ASP A 69 13.45 -12.04 2.97
C ASP A 69 13.11 -11.75 1.49
N ASN A 70 12.05 -10.99 1.23
CA ASN A 70 11.65 -10.54 -0.09
C ASN A 70 12.50 -9.34 -0.52
N VAL A 71 13.58 -9.63 -1.23
CA VAL A 71 14.53 -8.63 -1.76
C VAL A 71 13.83 -7.60 -2.64
N LEU A 72 12.82 -8.02 -3.42
CA LEU A 72 12.05 -7.12 -4.27
C LEU A 72 11.31 -6.06 -3.45
N LEU A 73 10.58 -6.48 -2.41
CA LEU A 73 9.85 -5.57 -1.54
C LEU A 73 10.79 -4.60 -0.82
N GLN A 74 11.93 -5.11 -0.34
CA GLN A 74 12.92 -4.27 0.32
C GLN A 74 13.49 -3.22 -0.63
N THR A 75 13.82 -3.61 -1.87
CA THR A 75 14.28 -2.68 -2.91
C THR A 75 13.26 -1.58 -3.18
N LEU A 76 11.98 -1.95 -3.34
CA LEU A 76 10.89 -0.98 -3.55
C LEU A 76 10.77 0.01 -2.39
N ARG A 77 10.89 -0.45 -1.15
CA ARG A 77 10.83 0.39 0.05
C ARG A 77 12.01 1.35 0.18
N ASP A 78 13.21 0.86 -0.10
CA ASP A 78 14.44 1.65 -0.03
C ASP A 78 14.43 2.75 -1.10
N GLU A 79 14.09 2.40 -2.35
CA GLU A 79 14.00 3.35 -3.45
C GLU A 79 12.87 4.37 -3.27
N LYS A 80 11.70 3.94 -2.75
CA LYS A 80 10.60 4.84 -2.34
C LYS A 80 11.06 5.86 -1.30
N GLN A 81 11.80 5.41 -0.28
CA GLN A 81 12.27 6.28 0.81
C GLN A 81 13.19 7.38 0.32
N ILE A 82 14.10 7.08 -0.61
CA ILE A 82 15.08 8.05 -1.16
C ILE A 82 14.58 8.73 -2.45
N ARG A 83 13.41 8.32 -2.96
CA ARG A 83 12.84 8.77 -4.24
C ARG A 83 13.85 8.59 -5.39
N MET A 84 14.40 7.38 -5.52
CA MET A 84 15.46 7.07 -6.49
C MET A 84 14.95 7.22 -7.93
N PRO A 85 15.52 8.13 -8.74
CA PRO A 85 15.12 8.28 -10.14
C PRO A 85 15.58 7.07 -10.97
N GLY A 86 14.74 6.57 -11.88
CA GLY A 86 15.09 5.48 -12.81
C GLY A 86 15.25 4.12 -12.12
N GLY A 87 14.96 4.01 -10.83
CA GLY A 87 14.95 2.73 -10.11
C GLY A 87 13.71 1.91 -10.37
N LEU A 88 13.66 0.73 -9.77
CA LEU A 88 12.54 -0.21 -9.90
C LEU A 88 11.22 0.39 -9.40
N TYR A 89 11.25 1.07 -8.24
CA TYR A 89 10.08 1.76 -7.70
C TYR A 89 9.57 2.84 -8.65
N HIS A 90 10.48 3.67 -9.20
CA HIS A 90 10.15 4.73 -10.14
C HIS A 90 9.46 4.19 -11.40
N GLU A 91 10.04 3.15 -12.02
CA GLU A 91 9.48 2.54 -13.22
C GLU A 91 8.16 1.79 -12.91
N LEU A 92 8.05 1.13 -11.76
CA LEU A 92 6.81 0.49 -11.30
C LEU A 92 5.69 1.53 -11.18
N GLN A 93 5.95 2.65 -10.51
CA GLN A 93 4.97 3.72 -10.33
C GLN A 93 4.43 4.21 -11.68
N ILE A 94 5.30 4.52 -12.61
CA ILE A 94 4.88 5.10 -13.90
C ILE A 94 4.15 4.07 -14.76
N ARG A 95 4.76 2.90 -14.99
CA ARG A 95 4.21 1.92 -15.93
C ARG A 95 2.94 1.26 -15.41
N MET A 96 2.91 0.91 -14.14
CA MET A 96 1.72 0.29 -13.57
C MET A 96 0.56 1.28 -13.54
N THR A 97 0.81 2.54 -13.16
CA THR A 97 -0.22 3.59 -13.16
C THR A 97 -0.73 3.87 -14.57
N TYR A 98 0.16 4.03 -15.54
CA TYR A 98 -0.25 4.24 -16.92
C TYR A 98 -1.11 3.09 -17.44
N ASN A 99 -0.60 1.85 -17.35
CA ASN A 99 -1.30 0.70 -17.91
C ASN A 99 -2.66 0.45 -17.25
N SER A 100 -2.72 0.48 -15.91
CA SER A 100 -3.97 0.24 -15.18
C SER A 100 -5.02 1.31 -15.49
N ASN A 101 -4.64 2.58 -15.50
CA ASN A 101 -5.56 3.66 -15.82
C ASN A 101 -5.98 3.67 -17.30
N HIS A 102 -5.06 3.33 -18.21
CA HIS A 102 -5.36 3.28 -19.65
C HIS A 102 -6.38 2.19 -19.99
N ILE A 103 -6.29 1.02 -19.36
CA ILE A 103 -7.29 -0.05 -19.49
C ILE A 103 -8.68 0.42 -19.04
N GLU A 104 -8.74 1.27 -18.03
CA GLU A 104 -9.98 1.85 -17.49
C GLU A 104 -10.46 3.12 -18.25
N GLY A 105 -9.79 3.47 -19.36
CA GLY A 105 -10.20 4.55 -20.26
C GLY A 105 -9.61 5.94 -19.98
N ASN A 106 -8.66 6.04 -19.06
CA ASN A 106 -7.88 7.26 -18.83
C ASN A 106 -7.08 7.61 -20.10
N ARG A 107 -7.06 8.90 -20.46
CA ARG A 107 -6.47 9.38 -21.72
C ARG A 107 -5.08 9.99 -21.60
N LEU A 108 -4.50 10.00 -20.40
CA LEU A 108 -3.13 10.43 -20.21
C LEU A 108 -2.17 9.45 -20.91
N SER A 109 -1.14 9.99 -21.56
CA SER A 109 -0.04 9.17 -22.09
C SER A 109 0.91 8.72 -20.99
N GLU A 110 1.80 7.76 -21.30
CA GLU A 110 2.84 7.35 -20.36
C GLU A 110 3.77 8.53 -20.02
N ASP A 111 4.13 9.37 -20.99
CA ASP A 111 4.96 10.55 -20.75
C ASP A 111 4.26 11.58 -19.84
N GLN A 112 2.96 11.78 -20.00
CA GLN A 112 2.17 12.63 -19.11
C GLN A 112 2.07 12.04 -17.71
N THR A 113 1.88 10.72 -17.59
CA THR A 113 1.91 10.01 -16.31
C THR A 113 3.26 10.17 -15.62
N ARG A 114 4.36 10.02 -16.36
CA ARG A 114 5.73 10.24 -15.90
C ARG A 114 5.94 11.68 -15.42
N MET A 115 5.51 12.65 -16.21
CA MET A 115 5.62 14.06 -15.85
C MET A 115 4.88 14.39 -14.54
N ILE A 116 3.68 13.85 -14.36
CA ILE A 116 2.92 14.03 -13.10
C ILE A 116 3.71 13.42 -11.93
N PHE A 117 4.27 12.22 -12.08
CA PHE A 117 5.01 11.56 -11.02
C PHE A 117 6.31 12.30 -10.63
N GLU A 118 7.08 12.71 -11.63
CA GLU A 118 8.41 13.30 -11.43
C GLU A 118 8.35 14.78 -11.01
N THR A 119 7.42 15.54 -11.59
CA THR A 119 7.42 17.01 -11.47
C THR A 119 6.16 17.59 -10.85
N ASN A 120 5.14 16.78 -10.62
CA ASN A 120 3.81 17.19 -10.18
C ASN A 120 3.16 18.23 -11.14
N THR A 121 3.52 18.16 -12.43
CA THR A 121 2.95 18.96 -13.51
C THR A 121 2.47 18.08 -14.64
N VAL A 122 1.67 18.61 -15.56
CA VAL A 122 1.26 17.94 -16.78
C VAL A 122 1.04 18.96 -17.90
N ASP A 123 1.55 18.62 -19.08
CA ASP A 123 1.25 19.38 -20.30
C ASP A 123 0.12 18.67 -21.05
N VAL A 124 -0.99 19.38 -21.27
CA VAL A 124 -2.20 18.83 -21.89
C VAL A 124 -2.63 19.71 -23.06
N ALA A 125 -2.14 19.39 -24.24
CA ALA A 125 -2.69 19.98 -25.47
C ALA A 125 -4.07 19.36 -25.78
N GLY A 126 -5.09 20.19 -25.93
CA GLY A 126 -6.45 19.75 -26.30
C GLY A 126 -7.37 19.37 -25.13
N GLY A 127 -6.91 19.49 -23.91
CA GLY A 127 -7.69 19.22 -22.69
C GLY A 127 -7.68 17.74 -22.27
N VAL A 128 -7.61 17.51 -20.96
CA VAL A 128 -7.71 16.22 -20.29
C VAL A 128 -8.77 16.34 -19.20
N ALA A 129 -9.52 15.27 -18.95
CA ALA A 129 -10.47 15.26 -17.85
C ALA A 129 -9.73 15.42 -16.51
N VAL A 130 -10.25 16.24 -15.63
CA VAL A 130 -9.66 16.45 -14.30
C VAL A 130 -9.59 15.14 -13.52
N ASP A 131 -10.59 14.28 -13.68
CA ASP A 131 -10.61 12.95 -13.06
C ASP A 131 -9.45 12.07 -13.54
N ASP A 132 -9.03 12.15 -14.82
CA ASP A 132 -7.88 11.40 -15.34
C ASP A 132 -6.60 11.76 -14.57
N ILE A 133 -6.42 13.04 -14.23
CA ILE A 133 -5.27 13.49 -13.43
C ILE A 133 -5.41 13.03 -11.98
N ILE A 134 -6.58 13.22 -11.37
CA ILE A 134 -6.84 12.83 -9.98
C ILE A 134 -6.63 11.33 -9.80
N GLU A 135 -7.22 10.50 -10.67
CA GLU A 135 -7.07 9.04 -10.61
C GLU A 135 -5.61 8.59 -10.81
N THR A 136 -4.87 9.29 -11.67
CA THR A 136 -3.43 9.01 -11.86
C THR A 136 -2.63 9.29 -10.58
N VAL A 137 -2.83 10.44 -9.96
CA VAL A 137 -2.18 10.79 -8.68
C VAL A 137 -2.61 9.83 -7.57
N ASN A 138 -3.87 9.46 -7.53
CA ASN A 138 -4.40 8.51 -6.55
C ASN A 138 -3.84 7.10 -6.75
N HIS A 139 -3.61 6.68 -7.99
CA HIS A 139 -3.03 5.37 -8.27
C HIS A 139 -1.57 5.28 -7.77
N PHE A 140 -0.77 6.33 -7.90
CA PHE A 140 0.56 6.39 -7.26
C PHE A 140 0.47 6.18 -5.74
N ARG A 141 -0.50 6.83 -5.08
CA ARG A 141 -0.74 6.66 -3.63
C ARG A 141 -1.20 5.24 -3.28
N ALA A 142 -2.00 4.62 -4.16
CA ALA A 142 -2.44 3.24 -3.97
C ALA A 142 -1.26 2.27 -4.05
N ILE A 143 -0.35 2.42 -5.03
CA ILE A 143 0.89 1.63 -5.11
C ILE A 143 1.74 1.82 -3.85
N ASP A 144 1.89 3.06 -3.38
CA ASP A 144 2.61 3.35 -2.13
C ASP A 144 2.00 2.63 -0.93
N TYR A 145 0.68 2.64 -0.83
CA TYR A 145 -0.05 1.95 0.23
C TYR A 145 0.15 0.43 0.15
N VAL A 146 0.11 -0.17 -1.05
CA VAL A 146 0.38 -1.60 -1.25
C VAL A 146 1.78 -1.97 -0.81
N ILE A 147 2.81 -1.18 -1.19
CA ILE A 147 4.21 -1.42 -0.78
C ILE A 147 4.34 -1.38 0.75
N ASP A 148 3.67 -0.42 1.41
CA ASP A 148 3.70 -0.29 2.86
C ASP A 148 2.98 -1.44 3.57
N LYS A 149 1.91 -1.97 2.96
CA LYS A 149 1.03 -3.00 3.50
C LYS A 149 1.35 -4.43 3.03
N ALA A 150 2.36 -4.61 2.18
CA ALA A 150 2.63 -5.89 1.52
C ALA A 150 2.90 -7.08 2.46
N GLU A 151 3.24 -6.84 3.72
CA GLU A 151 3.47 -7.88 4.74
C GLU A 151 2.30 -8.00 5.73
N ASP A 152 1.31 -7.11 5.66
CA ASP A 152 0.11 -7.19 6.49
C ASP A 152 -0.84 -8.25 5.88
N PRO A 153 -1.65 -8.94 6.69
CA PRO A 153 -2.70 -9.82 6.17
C PRO A 153 -3.65 -9.06 5.24
N LEU A 154 -4.02 -9.67 4.13
CA LEU A 154 -5.00 -9.08 3.20
C LEU A 154 -6.39 -9.11 3.82
N THR A 155 -6.90 -7.95 4.19
CA THR A 155 -8.18 -7.79 4.87
C THR A 155 -9.18 -6.99 4.04
N GLU A 156 -10.44 -7.07 4.40
CA GLU A 156 -11.50 -6.23 3.82
C GLU A 156 -11.19 -4.73 3.95
N ASP A 157 -10.62 -4.30 5.08
CA ASP A 157 -10.26 -2.91 5.33
C ASP A 157 -9.15 -2.44 4.37
N ILE A 158 -8.15 -3.28 4.05
CA ILE A 158 -7.11 -2.96 3.07
C ILE A 158 -7.73 -2.79 1.68
N VAL A 159 -8.61 -3.68 1.28
CA VAL A 159 -9.29 -3.63 -0.03
C VAL A 159 -10.16 -2.37 -0.14
N LYS A 160 -10.94 -2.05 0.89
CA LYS A 160 -11.76 -0.85 0.95
C LYS A 160 -10.93 0.43 0.98
N GLU A 161 -9.82 0.43 1.69
CA GLU A 161 -8.91 1.58 1.74
C GLU A 161 -8.23 1.84 0.39
N LEU A 162 -7.83 0.79 -0.35
CA LEU A 162 -7.33 0.94 -1.72
C LEU A 162 -8.37 1.61 -2.61
N HIS A 163 -9.62 1.15 -2.57
CA HIS A 163 -10.70 1.81 -3.32
C HIS A 163 -10.90 3.26 -2.89
N ARG A 164 -10.84 3.56 -1.58
CA ARG A 164 -10.95 4.91 -1.07
C ARG A 164 -9.83 5.82 -1.60
N ILE A 165 -8.60 5.33 -1.58
CA ILE A 165 -7.44 6.06 -2.13
C ILE A 165 -7.64 6.36 -3.61
N LEU A 166 -8.05 5.36 -4.40
CA LEU A 166 -8.22 5.50 -5.86
C LEU A 166 -9.30 6.52 -6.23
N LYS A 167 -10.43 6.51 -5.55
CA LYS A 167 -11.61 7.30 -5.96
C LYS A 167 -11.80 8.61 -5.20
N GLN A 168 -10.98 8.91 -4.19
CA GLN A 168 -11.11 10.19 -3.47
C GLN A 168 -10.85 11.39 -4.38
N GLY A 169 -11.69 12.41 -4.26
CA GLY A 169 -11.57 13.67 -5.00
C GLY A 169 -12.03 13.62 -6.46
N THR A 170 -12.45 12.46 -6.98
CA THR A 170 -13.06 12.36 -8.31
C THR A 170 -14.51 12.90 -8.30
N LYS A 171 -15.08 13.17 -9.47
CA LYS A 171 -16.49 13.57 -9.58
C LYS A 171 -17.46 12.56 -8.96
N ASP A 172 -17.12 11.26 -9.03
CA ASP A 172 -17.91 10.20 -8.44
C ASP A 172 -17.99 10.32 -6.92
N ALA A 173 -16.95 10.87 -6.27
CA ALA A 173 -16.91 11.14 -4.84
C ALA A 173 -18.03 12.06 -4.35
N ALA A 174 -18.52 12.94 -5.23
CA ALA A 174 -19.61 13.86 -4.91
C ALA A 174 -21.00 13.20 -5.01
N LEU A 175 -21.09 11.98 -5.54
CA LEU A 175 -22.37 11.30 -5.76
C LEU A 175 -22.78 10.55 -4.49
N GLY A 176 -23.88 10.94 -3.87
CA GLY A 176 -24.35 10.34 -2.61
C GLY A 176 -24.66 8.82 -2.64
N TRP A 177 -24.78 8.26 -3.83
CA TRP A 177 -24.99 6.82 -4.04
C TRP A 177 -23.69 6.05 -4.34
N PHE A 178 -22.59 6.74 -4.66
CA PHE A 178 -21.29 6.15 -4.94
C PHE A 178 -20.53 5.97 -3.62
N ALA A 179 -20.38 4.73 -3.19
CA ALA A 179 -19.76 4.42 -1.90
C ALA A 179 -18.24 4.33 -2.05
N ILE A 180 -17.53 5.43 -1.79
CA ILE A 180 -16.06 5.45 -1.79
C ILE A 180 -15.54 4.75 -0.56
N GLY A 181 -14.65 3.76 -0.77
CA GLY A 181 -14.11 2.94 0.33
C GLY A 181 -15.13 2.01 0.94
N ASP A 182 -16.22 1.72 0.23
CA ASP A 182 -17.20 0.73 0.64
C ASP A 182 -17.83 0.04 -0.57
N TYR A 183 -18.47 -1.10 -0.34
CA TYR A 183 -19.06 -1.92 -1.40
C TYR A 183 -20.18 -1.21 -2.14
N LYS A 184 -20.39 -1.60 -3.39
CA LYS A 184 -21.41 -1.04 -4.27
C LYS A 184 -22.82 -1.13 -3.68
N LYS A 185 -23.60 -0.07 -3.90
CA LYS A 185 -25.02 0.01 -3.50
C LYS A 185 -25.97 -0.28 -4.65
N ARG A 186 -25.47 -0.29 -5.88
CA ARG A 186 -26.25 -0.54 -7.11
C ARG A 186 -25.64 -1.70 -7.87
N ALA A 187 -26.49 -2.50 -8.51
CA ALA A 187 -26.04 -3.55 -9.41
C ALA A 187 -25.26 -2.93 -10.58
N ASN A 188 -24.24 -3.62 -11.03
CA ASN A 188 -23.47 -3.28 -12.21
C ASN A 188 -23.29 -4.50 -13.14
N VAL A 189 -22.97 -4.23 -14.38
CA VAL A 189 -22.78 -5.21 -15.43
C VAL A 189 -21.42 -4.97 -16.06
N VAL A 190 -20.65 -6.04 -16.25
CA VAL A 190 -19.32 -5.98 -16.88
C VAL A 190 -19.30 -6.92 -18.08
N GLY A 191 -18.97 -6.40 -19.24
CA GLY A 191 -18.94 -7.21 -20.48
C GLY A 191 -20.25 -7.91 -20.80
N GLY A 192 -21.41 -7.30 -20.45
CA GLY A 192 -22.74 -7.89 -20.67
C GLY A 192 -23.13 -8.97 -19.63
N ARG A 193 -22.33 -9.21 -18.60
CA ARG A 193 -22.61 -10.18 -17.51
C ARG A 193 -22.94 -9.45 -16.22
N GLU A 194 -23.96 -9.91 -15.52
CA GLU A 194 -24.25 -9.44 -14.19
C GLU A 194 -23.16 -9.87 -13.22
N THR A 195 -22.77 -8.97 -12.33
CA THR A 195 -21.84 -9.21 -11.22
C THR A 195 -22.59 -9.54 -9.95
N ALA A 196 -21.92 -9.82 -8.83
CA ALA A 196 -22.62 -10.10 -7.58
C ALA A 196 -23.62 -9.00 -7.22
N ALA A 197 -24.82 -9.38 -6.76
CA ALA A 197 -25.81 -8.41 -6.30
C ALA A 197 -25.25 -7.65 -5.07
N PRO A 198 -25.53 -6.34 -4.90
CA PRO A 198 -24.98 -5.55 -3.78
C PRO A 198 -25.12 -6.20 -2.40
N ARG A 199 -26.27 -6.83 -2.12
CA ARG A 199 -26.53 -7.55 -0.86
C ARG A 199 -25.66 -8.78 -0.64
N GLU A 200 -25.10 -9.34 -1.70
CA GLU A 200 -24.30 -10.57 -1.67
C GLU A 200 -22.80 -10.28 -1.58
N VAL A 201 -22.38 -9.08 -1.97
CA VAL A 201 -20.97 -8.69 -2.00
C VAL A 201 -20.26 -8.91 -0.67
N PRO A 202 -20.80 -8.50 0.51
CA PRO A 202 -20.07 -8.69 1.77
C PRO A 202 -19.79 -10.16 2.08
N ALA A 203 -20.75 -11.05 1.84
CA ALA A 203 -20.59 -12.47 2.09
C ALA A 203 -19.60 -13.12 1.11
N GLN A 204 -19.64 -12.74 -0.17
CA GLN A 204 -18.75 -13.27 -1.18
C GLN A 204 -17.30 -12.77 -0.96
N MET A 205 -17.10 -11.50 -0.60
CA MET A 205 -15.78 -10.95 -0.27
C MET A 205 -15.20 -11.60 0.99
N ASN A 206 -15.98 -11.79 2.02
CA ASN A 206 -15.53 -12.51 3.22
C ASN A 206 -15.10 -13.94 2.88
N ALA A 207 -15.87 -14.66 2.07
CA ALA A 207 -15.51 -16.02 1.64
C ALA A 207 -14.20 -16.03 0.80
N LEU A 208 -14.04 -15.08 -0.11
CA LEU A 208 -12.83 -14.93 -0.93
C LEU A 208 -11.59 -14.66 -0.08
N LEU A 209 -11.66 -13.69 0.83
CA LEU A 209 -10.55 -13.31 1.70
C LEU A 209 -10.19 -14.45 2.67
N SER A 210 -11.19 -15.10 3.29
CA SER A 210 -10.95 -16.23 4.19
C SER A 210 -10.33 -17.43 3.46
N ALA A 211 -10.74 -17.70 2.23
CA ALA A 211 -10.14 -18.76 1.42
C ALA A 211 -8.66 -18.44 1.10
N TYR A 212 -8.36 -17.19 0.77
CA TYR A 212 -6.98 -16.76 0.51
C TYR A 212 -6.11 -16.81 1.77
N GLU A 213 -6.62 -16.34 2.91
CA GLU A 213 -5.92 -16.38 4.21
C GLU A 213 -5.60 -17.80 4.66
N SER A 214 -6.44 -18.78 4.32
CA SER A 214 -6.24 -20.18 4.68
C SER A 214 -5.09 -20.89 3.93
N LEU A 215 -4.50 -20.24 2.91
CA LEU A 215 -3.41 -20.81 2.14
C LEU A 215 -2.11 -20.80 2.94
N HIS A 216 -1.49 -21.97 3.11
CA HIS A 216 -0.18 -22.09 3.78
C HIS A 216 0.98 -21.52 2.94
N SER A 217 0.86 -21.56 1.63
CA SER A 217 1.79 -20.91 0.70
C SER A 217 0.99 -20.42 -0.53
N VAL A 218 1.28 -19.21 -0.96
CA VAL A 218 0.59 -18.60 -2.10
C VAL A 218 1.39 -18.82 -3.37
N THR A 219 0.75 -19.36 -4.40
CA THR A 219 1.31 -19.55 -5.73
C THR A 219 0.77 -18.50 -6.71
N ILE A 220 1.42 -18.37 -7.87
CA ILE A 220 0.90 -17.49 -8.93
C ILE A 220 -0.53 -17.88 -9.38
N HIS A 221 -0.86 -19.18 -9.34
CA HIS A 221 -2.21 -19.64 -9.68
C HIS A 221 -3.25 -19.20 -8.64
N ASP A 222 -2.89 -19.12 -7.37
CA ASP A 222 -3.77 -18.65 -6.32
C ASP A 222 -4.02 -17.15 -6.47
N ILE A 223 -2.99 -16.37 -6.84
CA ILE A 223 -3.13 -14.94 -7.13
C ILE A 223 -4.05 -14.71 -8.32
N ILE A 224 -3.84 -15.45 -9.43
CA ILE A 224 -4.69 -15.35 -10.62
C ILE A 224 -6.15 -15.73 -10.29
N ARG A 225 -6.35 -16.79 -9.50
CA ARG A 225 -7.70 -17.19 -9.06
C ARG A 225 -8.36 -16.15 -8.20
N PHE A 226 -7.62 -15.59 -7.22
CA PHE A 226 -8.12 -14.52 -6.37
C PHE A 226 -8.56 -13.31 -7.20
N HIS A 227 -7.71 -12.86 -8.12
CA HIS A 227 -8.02 -11.75 -9.01
C HIS A 227 -9.27 -12.03 -9.87
N HIS A 228 -9.35 -13.22 -10.48
CA HIS A 228 -10.53 -13.62 -11.27
C HIS A 228 -11.81 -13.62 -10.44
N ASP A 229 -11.78 -14.18 -9.23
CA ASP A 229 -12.96 -14.25 -8.37
C ASP A 229 -13.34 -12.88 -7.82
N PHE A 230 -12.36 -12.01 -7.52
CA PHE A 230 -12.58 -10.62 -7.17
C PHE A 230 -13.28 -9.85 -8.31
N GLU A 231 -12.78 -9.97 -9.54
CA GLU A 231 -13.39 -9.35 -10.71
C GLU A 231 -14.79 -9.88 -11.00
N ARG A 232 -15.05 -11.15 -10.71
CA ARG A 232 -16.40 -11.74 -10.84
C ARG A 232 -17.38 -11.21 -9.81
N ILE A 233 -16.94 -10.99 -8.57
CA ILE A 233 -17.74 -10.35 -7.52
C ILE A 233 -17.97 -8.88 -7.89
N HIS A 234 -16.94 -8.21 -8.37
CA HIS A 234 -16.95 -6.79 -8.74
C HIS A 234 -17.49 -5.91 -7.60
N PRO A 235 -16.79 -5.89 -6.46
CA PRO A 235 -17.38 -5.41 -5.20
C PRO A 235 -17.68 -3.92 -5.16
N PHE A 236 -17.02 -3.11 -5.97
CA PHE A 236 -17.19 -1.66 -6.00
C PHE A 236 -18.03 -1.20 -7.18
N GLN A 237 -18.51 0.03 -7.12
CA GLN A 237 -19.33 0.61 -8.18
C GLN A 237 -18.50 0.89 -9.44
N ASP A 238 -17.21 1.23 -9.26
CA ASP A 238 -16.19 1.48 -10.29
C ASP A 238 -14.79 1.24 -9.66
N GLY A 239 -13.74 1.15 -10.49
CA GLY A 239 -12.35 1.03 -10.03
C GLY A 239 -11.93 -0.35 -9.55
N ASN A 240 -12.72 -1.40 -9.80
CA ASN A 240 -12.40 -2.76 -9.36
C ASN A 240 -11.10 -3.28 -9.96
N GLY A 241 -10.85 -3.08 -11.25
CA GLY A 241 -9.63 -3.54 -11.93
C GLY A 241 -8.35 -2.87 -11.42
N ARG A 242 -8.49 -1.74 -10.72
CA ARG A 242 -7.36 -0.99 -10.16
C ARG A 242 -7.10 -1.26 -8.68
N VAL A 243 -8.05 -1.87 -7.96
CA VAL A 243 -7.92 -2.31 -6.58
C VAL A 243 -7.19 -3.65 -6.51
#